data_e5a41831b57979954a1d4bff0d0c40a9
#
_entry.id   e5a41831b57979954a1d4bff0d0c40a9
#
_cell.length_a   1.000
_cell.length_b   1.000
_cell.length_c   1.000
_cell.angle_alpha   90.00
_cell.angle_beta   90.00
_cell.angle_gamma   90.00
#
_symmetry.space_group_name_H-M   'P 1'
#
loop_
_entity.id
_entity.type
_entity.pdbx_description
1 polymer ?
#
loop_
_entity_poly.entity_id
_entity_poly.type
_entity_poly.pdbx_seq_one_letter_code
_entity_poly.pdbx_strand_id
1 'polypeptide(L)'
;MLNSSRARLPFLAMLLLFLPLLSFSRKRLPGFSVSMIPDAVFARMQGKSYPAACPVRRQDLRHLKLLHVDLEGHVRHGEMVCNKAIANDVLEIFEQLYEHRYPIASVRLIDDFGASDEASMRANNSSSFCYRVVRGSKKLSAHAKGMAVDINTLYNPCVRRSRSGKLTVQPSVAAKYADRRGSFPYKIERGDLVWKLFTSRGFKWGGAWTSVTAYR
;
A
#
# COMPACT_ATOMS: atom_id res chain seq x y z
N MET A 1 52.28 -60.78 6.05
CA MET A 1 51.64 -60.41 4.78
C MET A 1 50.21 -60.00 5.10
N LEU A 2 49.92 -58.68 5.15
CA LEU A 2 48.61 -58.12 5.47
C LEU A 2 48.04 -57.54 4.22
N ASN A 3 46.91 -58.11 3.75
CA ASN A 3 46.20 -57.71 2.54
C ASN A 3 45.07 -56.79 2.93
N SER A 4 45.16 -55.51 2.54
CA SER A 4 44.10 -54.52 2.80
C SER A 4 43.18 -54.39 1.60
N SER A 5 41.98 -54.92 1.68
CA SER A 5 40.92 -54.72 0.69
C SER A 5 40.19 -53.38 0.99
N ARG A 6 40.37 -52.38 0.12
CA ARG A 6 39.63 -51.15 0.15
C ARG A 6 38.23 -51.33 -0.48
N ALA A 7 37.21 -51.25 0.33
CA ALA A 7 35.82 -51.17 -0.14
C ALA A 7 35.55 -49.83 -0.82
N ARG A 8 35.11 -49.86 -2.08
CA ARG A 8 34.64 -48.69 -2.84
C ARG A 8 33.16 -48.48 -2.52
N LEU A 9 32.83 -47.37 -1.88
CA LEU A 9 31.43 -46.94 -1.77
C LEU A 9 30.92 -46.46 -3.15
N PRO A 10 29.71 -46.81 -3.54
CA PRO A 10 29.10 -46.29 -4.77
C PRO A 10 28.64 -44.82 -4.56
N PHE A 11 29.02 -43.99 -5.50
CA PHE A 11 28.58 -42.60 -5.59
C PHE A 11 27.09 -42.59 -5.97
N LEU A 12 26.21 -42.32 -5.00
CA LEU A 12 24.78 -42.15 -5.26
C LEU A 12 24.55 -40.75 -5.86
N ALA A 13 24.39 -40.66 -7.19
CA ALA A 13 24.05 -39.44 -7.88
C ALA A 13 22.63 -39.02 -7.50
N MET A 14 22.51 -38.00 -6.66
CA MET A 14 21.26 -37.40 -6.28
C MET A 14 20.77 -36.54 -7.45
N LEU A 15 19.84 -37.08 -8.25
CA LEU A 15 19.19 -36.42 -9.36
C LEU A 15 18.20 -35.37 -8.76
N LEU A 16 18.63 -34.11 -8.66
CA LEU A 16 17.77 -32.99 -8.33
C LEU A 16 16.78 -32.75 -9.49
N LEU A 17 15.58 -33.29 -9.34
CA LEU A 17 14.46 -32.96 -10.21
C LEU A 17 14.11 -31.46 -10.02
N PHE A 18 14.58 -30.62 -10.95
CA PHE A 18 14.09 -29.26 -11.14
C PHE A 18 12.65 -29.35 -11.66
N LEU A 19 11.68 -29.36 -10.76
CA LEU A 19 10.29 -29.11 -11.11
C LEU A 19 10.19 -27.62 -11.48
N PRO A 20 9.78 -27.27 -12.71
CA PRO A 20 9.52 -25.88 -13.04
C PRO A 20 8.35 -25.42 -12.15
N LEU A 21 8.59 -24.38 -11.33
CA LEU A 21 7.54 -23.65 -10.66
C LEU A 21 6.65 -23.04 -11.76
N LEU A 22 5.59 -23.76 -12.12
CA LEU A 22 4.51 -23.23 -12.94
C LEU A 22 3.89 -22.07 -12.16
N SER A 23 4.33 -20.85 -12.46
CA SER A 23 3.70 -19.63 -12.02
C SER A 23 2.31 -19.59 -12.64
N PHE A 24 1.31 -20.10 -11.93
CA PHE A 24 -0.08 -19.90 -12.30
C PHE A 24 -0.37 -18.41 -12.17
N SER A 25 -0.34 -17.70 -13.30
CA SER A 25 -0.85 -16.33 -13.35
C SER A 25 -2.33 -16.39 -13.00
N ARG A 26 -2.64 -15.95 -11.77
CA ARG A 26 -4.04 -15.87 -11.29
C ARG A 26 -4.82 -14.96 -12.24
N LYS A 27 -5.93 -15.46 -12.79
CA LYS A 27 -6.83 -14.64 -13.60
C LYS A 27 -7.35 -13.48 -12.74
N ARG A 28 -7.19 -12.27 -13.25
CA ARG A 28 -7.64 -11.06 -12.58
C ARG A 28 -9.15 -11.05 -12.38
N LEU A 29 -9.61 -10.57 -11.24
CA LEU A 29 -11.05 -10.47 -10.97
C LEU A 29 -11.70 -9.40 -11.87
N PRO A 30 -12.96 -9.58 -12.29
CA PRO A 30 -13.72 -8.53 -12.96
C PRO A 30 -13.81 -7.27 -12.08
N GLY A 31 -13.68 -6.10 -12.69
CA GLY A 31 -13.67 -4.82 -11.98
C GLY A 31 -12.29 -4.37 -11.50
N PHE A 32 -11.26 -5.21 -11.66
CA PHE A 32 -9.87 -4.86 -11.35
C PHE A 32 -9.02 -4.71 -12.61
N SER A 33 -8.31 -3.60 -12.72
CA SER A 33 -7.41 -3.37 -13.86
C SER A 33 -6.28 -2.39 -13.52
N VAL A 34 -5.14 -2.58 -14.19
CA VAL A 34 -4.02 -1.63 -14.22
C VAL A 34 -3.88 -1.12 -15.65
N SER A 35 -3.77 0.18 -15.82
CA SER A 35 -3.59 0.81 -17.13
C SER A 35 -2.64 2.00 -17.05
N MET A 36 -2.22 2.51 -18.21
CA MET A 36 -1.70 3.87 -18.31
C MET A 36 -2.78 4.85 -17.81
N ILE A 37 -2.36 5.99 -17.25
CA ILE A 37 -3.34 6.99 -16.78
C ILE A 37 -4.11 7.55 -17.99
N PRO A 38 -5.45 7.39 -18.06
CA PRO A 38 -6.26 7.99 -19.12
C PRO A 38 -6.18 9.52 -19.09
N ASP A 39 -6.37 10.18 -20.24
CA ASP A 39 -6.27 11.66 -20.30
C ASP A 39 -7.28 12.35 -19.39
N ALA A 40 -8.50 11.86 -19.30
CA ALA A 40 -9.52 12.40 -18.40
C ALA A 40 -9.11 12.30 -16.91
N VAL A 41 -8.44 11.22 -16.51
CA VAL A 41 -7.92 11.06 -15.14
C VAL A 41 -6.73 11.99 -14.94
N PHE A 42 -5.81 12.08 -15.91
CA PHE A 42 -4.65 12.94 -15.82
C PHE A 42 -5.05 14.42 -15.72
N ALA A 43 -6.05 14.85 -16.48
CA ALA A 43 -6.59 16.21 -16.40
C ALA A 43 -7.11 16.58 -14.99
N ARG A 44 -7.70 15.62 -14.26
CA ARG A 44 -8.11 15.84 -12.85
C ARG A 44 -6.91 16.05 -11.92
N MET A 45 -5.74 15.46 -12.25
CA MET A 45 -4.52 15.49 -11.43
C MET A 45 -3.67 16.74 -11.68
N GLN A 46 -3.71 17.29 -12.90
CA GLN A 46 -2.90 18.44 -13.29
C GLN A 46 -3.18 19.67 -12.41
N GLY A 47 -2.12 20.31 -11.96
CA GLY A 47 -2.20 21.47 -11.05
C GLY A 47 -2.61 21.13 -9.61
N LYS A 48 -2.92 19.87 -9.31
CA LYS A 48 -3.31 19.37 -7.99
C LYS A 48 -2.29 18.38 -7.48
N SER A 49 -2.60 17.06 -7.48
CA SER A 49 -1.64 16.03 -7.08
C SER A 49 -0.44 15.92 -8.04
N TYR A 50 -0.58 16.42 -9.26
CA TYR A 50 0.47 16.45 -10.29
C TYR A 50 0.72 17.89 -10.77
N PRO A 51 1.43 18.74 -9.99
CA PRO A 51 1.79 20.09 -10.40
C PRO A 51 2.89 20.08 -11.48
N ALA A 52 3.07 21.21 -12.18
CA ALA A 52 4.07 21.33 -13.25
C ALA A 52 5.52 20.99 -12.80
N ALA A 53 5.84 21.22 -11.53
CA ALA A 53 7.14 20.90 -10.93
C ALA A 53 7.31 19.41 -10.56
N CYS A 54 6.32 18.55 -10.82
CA CYS A 54 6.42 17.13 -10.51
C CYS A 54 7.44 16.43 -11.42
N PRO A 55 8.54 15.85 -10.88
CA PRO A 55 9.57 15.21 -11.69
C PRO A 55 9.19 13.78 -12.12
N VAL A 56 8.11 13.21 -11.57
CA VAL A 56 7.66 11.87 -11.92
C VAL A 56 6.95 11.93 -13.26
N ARG A 57 7.43 11.18 -14.24
CA ARG A 57 6.81 11.15 -15.56
C ARG A 57 5.47 10.42 -15.51
N ARG A 58 4.46 10.91 -16.22
CA ARG A 58 3.14 10.25 -16.33
C ARG A 58 3.27 8.78 -16.71
N GLN A 59 4.18 8.43 -17.61
CA GLN A 59 4.44 7.04 -18.05
C GLN A 59 5.01 6.12 -16.96
N ASP A 60 5.49 6.67 -15.84
CA ASP A 60 5.97 5.89 -14.68
C ASP A 60 4.87 5.64 -13.65
N LEU A 61 3.69 6.21 -13.87
CA LEU A 61 2.50 6.00 -13.06
C LEU A 61 1.50 5.08 -13.76
N ARG A 62 0.64 4.45 -12.97
CA ARG A 62 -0.47 3.59 -13.41
C ARG A 62 -1.76 4.01 -12.73
N HIS A 63 -2.84 3.95 -13.48
CA HIS A 63 -4.19 4.05 -12.97
C HIS A 63 -4.73 2.66 -12.67
N LEU A 64 -5.20 2.45 -11.47
CA LEU A 64 -5.84 1.24 -10.99
C LEU A 64 -7.34 1.49 -10.89
N LYS A 65 -8.14 0.61 -11.48
CA LYS A 65 -9.56 0.45 -11.14
C LYS A 65 -9.69 -0.77 -10.26
N LEU A 66 -10.49 -0.68 -9.22
CA LEU A 66 -10.66 -1.76 -8.26
C LEU A 66 -12.07 -1.73 -7.65
N LEU A 67 -12.43 -2.83 -7.00
CA LEU A 67 -13.61 -2.91 -6.14
C LEU A 67 -13.15 -2.95 -4.69
N HIS A 68 -13.98 -2.42 -3.81
CA HIS A 68 -13.81 -2.57 -2.37
C HIS A 68 -15.18 -2.76 -1.70
N VAL A 69 -15.18 -3.26 -0.49
CA VAL A 69 -16.37 -3.33 0.36
C VAL A 69 -16.30 -2.13 1.30
N ASP A 70 -17.36 -1.32 1.34
CA ASP A 70 -17.42 -0.18 2.25
C ASP A 70 -17.69 -0.61 3.71
N LEU A 71 -17.79 0.36 4.62
CA LEU A 71 -17.97 0.08 6.04
C LEU A 71 -19.36 -0.53 6.36
N GLU A 72 -20.33 -0.35 5.46
CA GLU A 72 -21.70 -0.90 5.52
C GLU A 72 -21.80 -2.27 4.82
N GLY A 73 -20.74 -2.76 4.21
CA GLY A 73 -20.69 -4.05 3.53
C GLY A 73 -21.09 -4.01 2.05
N HIS A 74 -21.30 -2.81 1.46
CA HIS A 74 -21.65 -2.68 0.05
C HIS A 74 -20.40 -2.71 -0.83
N VAL A 75 -20.52 -3.29 -2.02
CA VAL A 75 -19.49 -3.24 -3.05
C VAL A 75 -19.47 -1.86 -3.71
N ARG A 76 -18.28 -1.26 -3.78
CA ARG A 76 -18.04 0.05 -4.37
C ARG A 76 -16.92 -0.04 -5.41
N HIS A 77 -17.00 0.85 -6.40
CA HIS A 77 -15.91 1.09 -7.33
C HIS A 77 -14.92 2.08 -6.74
N GLY A 78 -13.63 1.74 -6.84
CA GLY A 78 -12.54 2.61 -6.42
C GLY A 78 -11.53 2.85 -7.55
N GLU A 79 -10.76 3.91 -7.41
CA GLU A 79 -9.63 4.21 -8.30
C GLU A 79 -8.44 4.72 -7.51
N MET A 80 -7.24 4.40 -8.00
CA MET A 80 -5.97 4.82 -7.39
C MET A 80 -4.94 5.08 -8.48
N VAL A 81 -4.02 6.02 -8.22
CA VAL A 81 -2.83 6.19 -9.06
C VAL A 81 -1.61 5.88 -8.19
N CYS A 82 -0.72 5.00 -8.69
CA CYS A 82 0.54 4.69 -8.03
C CYS A 82 1.66 4.47 -9.06
N ASN A 83 2.88 4.26 -8.59
CA ASN A 83 4.02 3.98 -9.46
C ASN A 83 3.85 2.62 -10.15
N LYS A 84 4.30 2.54 -11.41
CA LYS A 84 4.27 1.29 -12.19
C LYS A 84 5.01 0.13 -11.51
N ALA A 85 6.02 0.45 -10.69
CA ALA A 85 6.83 -0.55 -9.98
C ALA A 85 6.04 -1.34 -8.93
N ILE A 86 4.96 -0.76 -8.38
CA ILE A 86 4.14 -1.40 -7.34
C ILE A 86 2.70 -1.64 -7.78
N ALA A 87 2.33 -1.21 -8.97
CA ALA A 87 0.92 -1.18 -9.40
C ALA A 87 0.25 -2.56 -9.41
N ASN A 88 0.94 -3.59 -9.88
CA ASN A 88 0.40 -4.95 -9.87
C ASN A 88 0.28 -5.50 -8.44
N ASP A 89 1.30 -5.32 -7.60
CA ASP A 89 1.26 -5.75 -6.20
C ASP A 89 0.10 -5.09 -5.46
N VAL A 90 -0.06 -3.77 -5.63
CA VAL A 90 -1.16 -3.01 -5.01
C VAL A 90 -2.51 -3.55 -5.49
N LEU A 91 -2.68 -3.77 -6.80
CA LEU A 91 -3.94 -4.29 -7.32
C LEU A 91 -4.27 -5.68 -6.75
N GLU A 92 -3.29 -6.60 -6.69
CA GLU A 92 -3.46 -7.94 -6.13
C GLU A 92 -3.76 -7.91 -4.63
N ILE A 93 -3.18 -6.96 -3.89
CA ILE A 93 -3.53 -6.73 -2.48
C ILE A 93 -5.01 -6.35 -2.38
N PHE A 94 -5.47 -5.39 -3.19
CA PHE A 94 -6.86 -4.96 -3.16
C PHE A 94 -7.83 -6.04 -3.63
N GLU A 95 -7.45 -6.91 -4.59
CA GLU A 95 -8.22 -8.10 -4.95
C GLU A 95 -8.42 -9.03 -3.74
N GLN A 96 -7.34 -9.30 -3.00
CA GLN A 96 -7.42 -10.16 -1.81
C GLN A 96 -8.22 -9.51 -0.67
N LEU A 97 -8.05 -8.20 -0.43
CA LEU A 97 -8.87 -7.47 0.54
C LEU A 97 -10.36 -7.52 0.17
N TYR A 98 -10.69 -7.37 -1.10
CA TYR A 98 -12.06 -7.49 -1.60
C TYR A 98 -12.63 -8.92 -1.41
N GLU A 99 -11.89 -9.97 -1.75
CA GLU A 99 -12.30 -11.36 -1.56
C GLU A 99 -12.54 -11.70 -0.09
N HIS A 100 -11.73 -11.17 0.81
CA HIS A 100 -11.91 -11.32 2.26
C HIS A 100 -12.93 -10.34 2.84
N ARG A 101 -13.61 -9.56 1.98
CA ARG A 101 -14.57 -8.52 2.39
C ARG A 101 -14.01 -7.56 3.44
N TYR A 102 -12.69 -7.29 3.39
CA TYR A 102 -12.06 -6.33 4.30
C TYR A 102 -12.64 -4.95 4.04
N PRO A 103 -13.20 -4.28 5.06
CA PRO A 103 -13.89 -3.03 4.85
C PRO A 103 -12.93 -1.87 4.61
N ILE A 104 -13.11 -1.18 3.49
CA ILE A 104 -12.38 0.02 3.09
C ILE A 104 -13.41 1.10 2.81
N ALA A 105 -13.37 2.20 3.58
CA ALA A 105 -14.38 3.24 3.50
C ALA A 105 -14.47 3.91 2.13
N SER A 106 -13.32 4.20 1.53
CA SER A 106 -13.24 4.89 0.23
C SER A 106 -11.89 4.63 -0.41
N VAL A 107 -11.88 4.52 -1.76
CA VAL A 107 -10.66 4.50 -2.57
C VAL A 107 -10.86 5.47 -3.73
N ARG A 108 -10.35 6.69 -3.56
CA ARG A 108 -10.52 7.79 -4.53
C ARG A 108 -9.21 8.53 -4.73
N LEU A 109 -9.05 9.16 -5.89
CA LEU A 109 -7.92 10.06 -6.11
C LEU A 109 -7.93 11.19 -5.07
N ILE A 110 -6.75 11.55 -4.59
CA ILE A 110 -6.62 12.69 -3.66
C ILE A 110 -7.08 14.00 -4.29
N ASP A 111 -7.12 14.06 -5.62
CA ASP A 111 -7.58 15.18 -6.43
C ASP A 111 -9.05 15.53 -6.23
N ASP A 112 -9.87 14.53 -5.86
CA ASP A 112 -11.27 14.74 -5.48
C ASP A 112 -11.43 15.51 -4.17
N PHE A 113 -10.35 15.61 -3.41
CA PHE A 113 -10.22 16.38 -2.16
C PHE A 113 -9.33 17.61 -2.34
N GLY A 114 -9.18 18.10 -3.60
CA GLY A 114 -8.31 19.23 -3.93
C GLY A 114 -6.81 18.98 -3.69
N ALA A 115 -6.36 17.71 -3.75
CA ALA A 115 -5.02 17.25 -3.39
C ALA A 115 -4.65 17.58 -1.93
N SER A 116 -5.63 17.78 -1.05
CA SER A 116 -5.42 18.00 0.37
C SER A 116 -5.36 16.69 1.14
N ASP A 117 -4.20 16.37 1.70
CA ASP A 117 -4.03 15.21 2.60
C ASP A 117 -5.03 15.25 3.76
N GLU A 118 -5.17 16.40 4.42
CA GLU A 118 -6.06 16.54 5.57
C GLU A 118 -7.50 16.27 5.18
N ALA A 119 -7.98 16.82 4.05
CA ALA A 119 -9.36 16.59 3.59
C ALA A 119 -9.59 15.13 3.22
N SER A 120 -8.67 14.51 2.48
CA SER A 120 -8.72 13.10 2.11
C SER A 120 -8.73 12.19 3.34
N MET A 121 -7.84 12.44 4.32
CA MET A 121 -7.76 11.66 5.55
C MET A 121 -9.00 11.82 6.45
N ARG A 122 -9.57 13.02 6.54
CA ARG A 122 -10.82 13.26 7.27
C ARG A 122 -12.00 12.50 6.68
N ALA A 123 -12.01 12.33 5.36
CA ALA A 123 -12.99 11.53 4.63
C ALA A 123 -12.71 10.01 4.69
N ASN A 124 -11.76 9.57 5.50
CA ASN A 124 -11.33 8.17 5.61
C ASN A 124 -10.94 7.54 4.27
N ASN A 125 -10.36 8.32 3.38
CA ASN A 125 -9.97 7.86 2.05
C ASN A 125 -8.69 7.03 2.08
N SER A 126 -8.61 6.06 1.18
CA SER A 126 -7.41 5.28 0.86
C SER A 126 -6.85 5.76 -0.46
N SER A 127 -5.56 6.06 -0.53
CA SER A 127 -4.94 6.67 -1.71
C SER A 127 -3.44 6.39 -1.78
N SER A 128 -2.81 6.73 -2.91
CA SER A 128 -1.36 6.53 -3.10
C SER A 128 -0.66 7.79 -3.59
N PHE A 129 -0.76 8.13 -4.87
CA PHE A 129 0.02 9.21 -5.46
C PHE A 129 -0.48 10.61 -5.03
N CYS A 130 0.44 11.42 -4.52
CA CYS A 130 0.27 12.87 -4.33
C CYS A 130 1.65 13.52 -4.26
N TYR A 131 1.98 14.40 -5.22
CA TYR A 131 3.27 15.10 -5.22
C TYR A 131 3.32 16.15 -4.11
N ARG A 132 4.12 15.89 -3.12
CA ARG A 132 4.33 16.78 -1.97
C ARG A 132 5.59 16.43 -1.20
N VAL A 133 6.09 17.39 -0.43
CA VAL A 133 7.14 17.13 0.56
C VAL A 133 6.56 16.50 1.82
N VAL A 134 7.41 15.83 2.57
CA VAL A 134 7.07 15.39 3.94
C VAL A 134 6.89 16.62 4.81
N ARG A 135 5.78 16.71 5.53
CA ARG A 135 5.46 17.85 6.42
C ARG A 135 6.62 18.14 7.38
N GLY A 136 7.06 19.39 7.39
CA GLY A 136 8.20 19.86 8.20
C GLY A 136 9.56 19.45 7.65
N SER A 137 9.67 19.11 6.35
CA SER A 137 10.89 18.67 5.70
C SER A 137 10.96 19.18 4.27
N LYS A 138 12.17 19.21 3.69
CA LYS A 138 12.41 19.43 2.25
C LYS A 138 12.42 18.12 1.44
N LYS A 139 12.28 16.96 2.10
CA LYS A 139 12.29 15.63 1.44
C LYS A 139 10.95 15.35 0.78
N LEU A 140 10.98 14.81 -0.44
CA LEU A 140 9.79 14.31 -1.09
C LEU A 140 9.20 13.13 -0.30
N SER A 141 7.88 13.11 -0.17
CA SER A 141 7.15 11.98 0.39
C SER A 141 7.27 10.76 -0.53
N ALA A 142 7.13 9.56 0.01
CA ALA A 142 6.97 8.35 -0.78
C ALA A 142 5.71 8.42 -1.68
N HIS A 143 4.65 9.09 -1.22
CA HIS A 143 3.46 9.41 -2.03
C HIS A 143 3.77 10.27 -3.24
N ALA A 144 4.73 11.20 -3.14
CA ALA A 144 5.16 12.01 -4.27
C ALA A 144 5.79 11.20 -5.40
N LYS A 145 6.24 9.99 -5.11
CA LYS A 145 6.77 9.02 -6.08
C LYS A 145 5.75 7.93 -6.45
N GLY A 146 4.55 7.97 -5.86
CA GLY A 146 3.56 6.90 -5.98
C GLY A 146 3.97 5.57 -5.35
N MET A 147 4.88 5.59 -4.36
CA MET A 147 5.51 4.42 -3.73
C MET A 147 4.99 4.15 -2.31
N ALA A 148 3.87 4.73 -1.93
CA ALA A 148 3.20 4.49 -0.66
C ALA A 148 1.69 4.40 -0.86
N VAL A 149 1.04 3.62 -0.02
CA VAL A 149 -0.42 3.46 0.00
C VAL A 149 -0.90 3.71 1.42
N ASP A 150 -1.93 4.52 1.55
CA ASP A 150 -2.64 4.76 2.79
C ASP A 150 -4.00 4.05 2.74
N ILE A 151 -4.40 3.39 3.84
CA ILE A 151 -5.68 2.67 3.95
C ILE A 151 -6.43 3.12 5.20
N ASN A 152 -7.72 3.49 5.03
CA ASN A 152 -8.61 3.89 6.12
C ASN A 152 -7.96 4.91 7.06
N THR A 153 -7.51 6.02 6.51
CA THR A 153 -6.61 6.99 7.15
C THR A 153 -7.19 7.66 8.40
N LEU A 154 -8.51 7.74 8.54
CA LEU A 154 -9.16 8.23 9.74
C LEU A 154 -8.95 7.28 10.93
N TYR A 155 -9.10 5.97 10.71
CA TYR A 155 -8.90 4.94 11.75
C TYR A 155 -7.43 4.57 11.94
N ASN A 156 -6.57 4.90 10.98
CA ASN A 156 -5.14 4.61 10.99
C ASN A 156 -4.31 5.88 10.84
N PRO A 157 -4.36 6.78 11.84
CA PRO A 157 -3.72 8.09 11.73
C PRO A 157 -2.21 8.03 11.73
N CYS A 158 -1.60 9.08 11.21
CA CYS A 158 -0.19 9.35 11.42
C CYS A 158 0.01 10.12 12.72
N VAL A 159 0.80 9.58 13.63
CA VAL A 159 1.14 10.21 14.92
C VAL A 159 2.61 10.61 14.89
N ARG A 160 2.90 11.86 15.17
CA ARG A 160 4.25 12.40 15.28
C ARG A 160 4.51 12.85 16.71
N ARG A 161 5.66 12.48 17.23
CA ARG A 161 6.16 12.99 18.51
C ARG A 161 7.28 14.00 18.25
N SER A 162 7.13 15.24 18.72
CA SER A 162 8.21 16.23 18.69
C SER A 162 9.31 15.88 19.70
N ARG A 163 10.46 16.56 19.59
CA ARG A 163 11.53 16.45 20.61
C ARG A 163 11.07 16.86 22.01
N SER A 164 10.12 17.80 22.10
CA SER A 164 9.51 18.22 23.39
C SER A 164 8.43 17.25 23.89
N GLY A 165 8.22 16.10 23.23
CA GLY A 165 7.20 15.12 23.63
C GLY A 165 5.78 15.41 23.10
N LYS A 166 5.53 16.58 22.51
CA LYS A 166 4.21 16.95 21.97
C LYS A 166 3.79 16.00 20.85
N LEU A 167 2.58 15.44 20.95
CA LEU A 167 1.98 14.62 19.91
C LEU A 167 1.22 15.48 18.90
N THR A 168 1.35 15.14 17.63
CA THR A 168 0.54 15.66 16.55
C THR A 168 -0.09 14.50 15.81
N VAL A 169 -1.41 14.50 15.65
CA VAL A 169 -2.19 13.46 14.97
C VAL A 169 -2.68 14.00 13.63
N GLN A 170 -2.58 13.21 12.60
CA GLN A 170 -3.10 13.50 11.26
C GLN A 170 -3.99 12.33 10.75
N PRO A 171 -5.24 12.61 10.36
CA PRO A 171 -5.94 13.90 10.46
C PRO A 171 -6.21 14.28 11.94
N SER A 172 -6.35 15.57 12.21
CA SER A 172 -6.52 16.05 13.59
C SER A 172 -7.74 15.47 14.32
N VAL A 173 -8.81 15.20 13.58
CA VAL A 173 -10.05 14.58 14.09
C VAL A 173 -9.89 13.11 14.49
N ALA A 174 -8.78 12.47 14.10
CA ALA A 174 -8.47 11.07 14.40
C ALA A 174 -7.76 10.88 15.75
N ALA A 175 -7.70 11.91 16.61
CA ALA A 175 -6.98 11.83 17.87
C ALA A 175 -7.41 10.64 18.76
N LYS A 176 -8.71 10.30 18.77
CA LYS A 176 -9.24 9.13 19.49
C LYS A 176 -8.70 7.78 18.98
N TYR A 177 -8.26 7.69 17.73
CA TYR A 177 -7.69 6.49 17.14
C TYR A 177 -6.16 6.42 17.24
N ALA A 178 -5.54 7.45 17.81
CA ALA A 178 -4.10 7.47 18.09
C ALA A 178 -3.73 6.55 19.27
N ASP A 179 -4.65 6.34 20.22
CA ASP A 179 -4.50 5.33 21.27
C ASP A 179 -4.82 3.94 20.68
N ARG A 180 -3.77 3.16 20.47
CA ARG A 180 -3.87 1.83 19.85
C ARG A 180 -4.11 0.70 20.84
N ARG A 181 -4.26 0.98 22.14
CA ARG A 181 -4.56 -0.03 23.18
C ARG A 181 -6.00 -0.51 23.10
N GLY A 182 -6.92 0.39 22.73
CA GLY A 182 -8.33 0.06 22.57
C GLY A 182 -8.61 -0.79 21.32
N SER A 183 -9.72 -1.55 21.37
CA SER A 183 -10.27 -2.23 20.20
C SER A 183 -11.22 -1.30 19.48
N PHE A 184 -11.05 -1.15 18.17
CA PHE A 184 -11.97 -0.44 17.30
C PHE A 184 -11.91 -1.00 15.88
N PRO A 185 -12.97 -0.86 15.08
CA PRO A 185 -13.02 -1.38 13.72
C PRO A 185 -11.91 -0.78 12.85
N TYR A 186 -11.48 -1.54 11.84
CA TYR A 186 -10.58 -1.09 10.76
C TYR A 186 -9.17 -0.67 11.22
N LYS A 187 -8.80 -0.98 12.46
CA LYS A 187 -7.47 -0.78 13.02
C LYS A 187 -6.48 -1.73 12.33
N ILE A 188 -5.45 -1.18 11.68
CA ILE A 188 -4.37 -1.97 11.09
C ILE A 188 -3.32 -2.25 12.17
N GLU A 189 -3.01 -3.52 12.39
CA GLU A 189 -2.05 -3.99 13.39
C GLU A 189 -1.07 -5.00 12.80
N ARG A 190 0.04 -5.19 13.50
CA ARG A 190 1.00 -6.23 13.13
C ARG A 190 0.31 -7.60 13.15
N GLY A 191 0.41 -8.33 12.04
CA GLY A 191 -0.12 -9.68 11.90
C GLY A 191 -1.56 -9.74 11.39
N ASP A 192 -2.25 -8.61 11.19
CA ASP A 192 -3.56 -8.60 10.53
C ASP A 192 -3.46 -8.87 9.01
N LEU A 193 -4.61 -8.93 8.34
CA LEU A 193 -4.67 -9.23 6.90
C LEU A 193 -3.94 -8.15 6.08
N VAL A 194 -4.22 -6.87 6.34
CA VAL A 194 -3.61 -5.76 5.59
C VAL A 194 -2.10 -5.79 5.77
N TRP A 195 -1.63 -5.88 7.02
CA TRP A 195 -0.22 -5.95 7.32
C TRP A 195 0.46 -7.12 6.60
N LYS A 196 -0.13 -8.33 6.64
CA LYS A 196 0.42 -9.52 5.97
C LYS A 196 0.51 -9.33 4.46
N LEU A 197 -0.56 -8.84 3.83
CA LEU A 197 -0.61 -8.66 2.38
C LEU A 197 0.42 -7.65 1.87
N PHE A 198 0.57 -6.52 2.56
CA PHE A 198 1.55 -5.51 2.17
C PHE A 198 2.98 -5.95 2.47
N THR A 199 3.26 -6.49 3.66
CA THR A 199 4.64 -6.86 4.04
C THR A 199 5.17 -8.05 3.25
N SER A 200 4.33 -9.01 2.87
CA SER A 200 4.72 -10.12 2.00
C SER A 200 5.18 -9.67 0.60
N ARG A 201 4.80 -8.44 0.19
CA ARG A 201 5.22 -7.81 -1.08
C ARG A 201 6.31 -6.74 -0.88
N GLY A 202 6.99 -6.74 0.26
CA GLY A 202 8.13 -5.85 0.54
C GLY A 202 7.77 -4.45 1.00
N PHE A 203 6.49 -4.13 1.21
CA PHE A 203 6.11 -2.85 1.80
C PHE A 203 6.50 -2.78 3.28
N LYS A 204 6.89 -1.59 3.71
CA LYS A 204 7.19 -1.30 5.12
C LYS A 204 5.99 -0.63 5.78
N TRP A 205 5.51 -1.21 6.86
CA TRP A 205 4.42 -0.63 7.61
C TRP A 205 4.90 0.54 8.48
N GLY A 206 4.28 1.70 8.31
CA GLY A 206 4.60 2.91 9.07
C GLY A 206 4.29 2.82 10.57
N GLY A 207 3.41 1.90 10.97
CA GLY A 207 3.13 1.63 12.38
C GLY A 207 4.32 1.10 13.20
N ALA A 208 5.38 0.62 12.51
CA ALA A 208 6.62 0.18 13.14
C ALA A 208 7.68 1.29 13.28
N TRP A 209 7.41 2.52 12.81
CA TRP A 209 8.39 3.60 12.87
C TRP A 209 8.42 4.25 14.27
N THR A 210 9.60 4.67 14.71
CA THR A 210 9.81 5.16 16.09
C THR A 210 9.59 6.66 16.25
N SER A 211 10.00 7.49 15.29
CA SER A 211 9.89 8.96 15.35
C SER A 211 8.58 9.50 14.78
N VAL A 212 8.03 8.79 13.81
CA VAL A 212 6.74 9.05 13.18
C VAL A 212 6.05 7.72 13.05
N THR A 213 4.92 7.53 13.69
CA THR A 213 4.13 6.31 13.55
C THR A 213 2.97 6.59 12.61
N ALA A 214 2.98 5.98 11.44
CA ALA A 214 1.90 6.03 10.47
C ALA A 214 1.22 4.67 10.41
N TYR A 215 0.07 4.53 11.05
CA TYR A 215 -0.64 3.23 11.14
C TYR A 215 -1.32 2.80 9.83
N ARG A 216 -1.44 3.71 8.87
CA ARG A 216 -2.04 3.54 7.54
C ARG A 216 -1.13 2.82 6.54
#